data_f4b7359039a0f6c3bb87144b013d0ca9
#
_entry.id   f4b7359039a0f6c3bb87144b013d0ca9
#
_cell.length_a   1.000
_cell.length_b   1.000
_cell.length_c   1.000
_cell.angle_alpha   90.00
_cell.angle_beta   90.00
_cell.angle_gamma   90.00
#
_symmetry.space_group_name_H-M   'P 1'
#
loop_
_entity.id
_entity.type
_entity.pdbx_description
1 polymer ?
#
loop_
_entity_poly.entity_id
_entity_poly.type
_entity_poly.pdbx_seq_one_letter_code
_entity_poly.pdbx_strand_id
1 'polypeptide(L)'
;MRSTPVRLSAVLGSGALTMALVAAPVSPAAGAPRATEKDPVAVGSGGAVATVDAEATRVGLEVLRKGGNAVDAAVAAAATLGVTEPYSAGIGGGGFFVYYDAATGEVHTIDGRETAPQAMQEDAFVENGTPIPFNDAVTSGLSVGVPGTPQTWDVALDQWGTISLGEALHGATQVALRGFVVDQTFVDQTAANAARFAEFTSTSELYLPGGQPPAVGTVFRNRDMAATYDLLAEQGVQALYNGPLAQEIVDAVQEPPIAPGVTRLVRPGLMELGDLASYEALLREPTAVTYRGLDVFGMGPPSSGGSTVGEALNILETVPLAEIGETQALHHYLEASALAFADRNRYVGDSDHVAVPLDELLSDGFAAERACEISPLTALTKPVAPGSPDGDYDATCGSATSAALADEEGLSTTHLTTADRFGNVVAYTLTIESTGGSGIVVPDRGFLLNNELTDFNFTDTQGGNDPNLPAPGKRPRSSMSPTIVLEGGEPLLAVGSPGGSTIITTVLQILMNRLDLGMELPDAVAAPRATQRNTASVQAEPGFPRAELAALGHLFANNPEIGAATGIEFLDSGLLQAVAEPQRRGGGSAGVVIPS
;
A
#
# COMPACT_ATOMS: atom_id res chain seq x y z
N MET A 1 -43.85 45.88 -92.81
CA MET A 1 -43.76 44.56 -93.51
C MET A 1 -42.83 43.68 -92.66
N ARG A 2 -43.33 42.52 -92.23
CA ARG A 2 -42.66 41.39 -91.61
C ARG A 2 -41.93 41.63 -90.30
N SER A 3 -42.60 41.31 -89.22
CA SER A 3 -42.17 41.06 -87.85
C SER A 3 -41.50 39.68 -87.73
N THR A 4 -40.44 39.60 -86.98
CA THR A 4 -39.88 38.32 -86.53
C THR A 4 -39.79 38.34 -85.02
N PRO A 5 -40.30 37.33 -84.31
CA PRO A 5 -40.32 37.34 -82.82
C PRO A 5 -39.00 36.80 -82.22
N VAL A 6 -38.55 37.48 -81.24
CA VAL A 6 -37.45 37.05 -80.34
C VAL A 6 -37.96 36.04 -79.32
N ARG A 7 -37.35 34.87 -79.30
CA ARG A 7 -37.59 33.85 -78.21
C ARG A 7 -36.73 34.14 -77.00
N LEU A 8 -37.40 34.36 -75.88
CA LEU A 8 -36.77 34.41 -74.57
C LEU A 8 -36.60 32.98 -74.04
N SER A 9 -35.37 32.52 -73.77
CA SER A 9 -35.06 31.27 -73.11
C SER A 9 -34.80 31.58 -71.65
N ALA A 10 -35.68 31.08 -70.75
CA ALA A 10 -35.48 31.12 -69.28
C ALA A 10 -34.51 30.00 -68.87
N VAL A 11 -33.41 30.36 -68.24
CA VAL A 11 -32.49 29.42 -67.57
C VAL A 11 -32.87 29.39 -66.10
N LEU A 12 -33.43 28.27 -65.66
CA LEU A 12 -33.64 27.95 -64.23
C LEU A 12 -32.30 27.47 -63.65
N GLY A 13 -31.64 28.31 -62.88
CA GLY A 13 -30.51 27.95 -62.06
C GLY A 13 -30.97 27.45 -60.68
N SER A 14 -30.81 26.15 -60.46
CA SER A 14 -31.00 25.54 -59.14
C SER A 14 -29.75 25.84 -58.26
N GLY A 15 -29.87 26.84 -57.39
CA GLY A 15 -28.87 27.09 -56.34
C GLY A 15 -29.12 26.16 -55.15
N ALA A 16 -28.30 25.14 -54.99
CA ALA A 16 -28.21 24.35 -53.77
C ALA A 16 -27.50 25.18 -52.67
N LEU A 17 -28.27 25.64 -51.67
CA LEU A 17 -27.74 26.27 -50.48
C LEU A 17 -27.17 25.19 -49.54
N THR A 18 -25.87 24.97 -49.58
CA THR A 18 -25.16 24.15 -48.60
C THR A 18 -25.00 24.96 -47.31
N MET A 19 -25.85 24.69 -46.31
CA MET A 19 -25.63 25.14 -44.93
C MET A 19 -24.42 24.37 -44.38
N ALA A 20 -23.26 25.01 -44.32
CA ALA A 20 -22.16 24.54 -43.49
C ALA A 20 -22.52 24.75 -42.01
N LEU A 21 -22.86 23.68 -41.28
CA LEU A 21 -22.86 23.70 -39.83
C LEU A 21 -21.43 23.94 -39.36
N VAL A 22 -21.12 25.17 -38.98
CA VAL A 22 -19.92 25.47 -38.20
C VAL A 22 -20.20 24.93 -36.79
N ALA A 23 -19.68 23.76 -36.44
CA ALA A 23 -19.64 23.31 -35.07
C ALA A 23 -18.76 24.30 -34.29
N ALA A 24 -19.39 25.14 -33.47
CA ALA A 24 -18.66 25.95 -32.51
C ALA A 24 -17.90 24.99 -31.57
N PRO A 25 -16.62 25.25 -31.26
CA PRO A 25 -15.92 24.48 -30.24
C PRO A 25 -16.70 24.63 -28.92
N VAL A 26 -17.20 23.52 -28.38
CA VAL A 26 -17.79 23.49 -27.04
C VAL A 26 -16.61 23.79 -26.10
N SER A 27 -16.54 25.01 -25.60
CA SER A 27 -15.61 25.33 -24.51
C SER A 27 -15.96 24.42 -23.32
N PRO A 28 -14.99 23.71 -22.71
CA PRO A 28 -15.27 22.94 -21.52
C PRO A 28 -15.89 23.88 -20.48
N ALA A 29 -17.00 23.44 -19.87
CA ALA A 29 -17.65 24.20 -18.82
C ALA A 29 -16.62 24.52 -17.73
N ALA A 30 -16.58 25.79 -17.31
CA ALA A 30 -15.69 26.23 -16.24
C ALA A 30 -15.96 25.36 -14.99
N GLY A 31 -15.01 24.52 -14.59
CA GLY A 31 -15.11 23.66 -13.40
C GLY A 31 -15.03 22.17 -13.63
N ALA A 32 -14.93 21.66 -14.87
CA ALA A 32 -14.69 20.22 -15.08
C ALA A 32 -13.26 19.85 -14.62
N PRO A 33 -13.07 18.72 -13.86
CA PRO A 33 -11.76 18.27 -13.48
C PRO A 33 -10.93 17.98 -14.73
N ARG A 34 -9.64 18.31 -14.64
CA ARG A 34 -8.63 17.97 -15.65
C ARG A 34 -7.71 16.92 -15.04
N ALA A 35 -7.15 16.05 -15.88
CA ALA A 35 -6.09 15.16 -15.43
C ALA A 35 -4.96 16.00 -14.82
N THR A 36 -4.59 15.67 -13.59
CA THR A 36 -3.43 16.27 -12.94
C THR A 36 -2.19 15.52 -13.44
N GLU A 37 -1.21 16.25 -13.92
CA GLU A 37 0.05 15.64 -14.39
C GLU A 37 0.78 15.06 -13.19
N LYS A 38 1.30 13.83 -13.33
CA LYS A 38 2.14 13.17 -12.34
C LYS A 38 3.59 13.58 -12.56
N ASP A 39 4.23 14.11 -11.53
CA ASP A 39 5.66 14.39 -11.51
C ASP A 39 6.31 13.47 -10.47
N PRO A 40 7.18 12.52 -10.85
CA PRO A 40 7.73 11.56 -9.91
C PRO A 40 8.82 12.13 -9.00
N VAL A 41 9.35 13.32 -9.25
CA VAL A 41 10.44 13.92 -8.45
C VAL A 41 10.20 15.42 -8.26
N ALA A 42 10.29 15.88 -7.02
CA ALA A 42 10.22 17.30 -6.70
C ALA A 42 11.22 17.67 -5.59
N VAL A 43 11.84 18.86 -5.70
CA VAL A 43 12.83 19.35 -4.71
C VAL A 43 12.43 20.73 -4.21
N GLY A 44 12.47 20.95 -2.89
CA GLY A 44 12.15 22.23 -2.26
C GLY A 44 12.25 22.20 -0.74
N SER A 45 11.88 23.29 -0.05
CA SER A 45 12.16 23.47 1.38
C SER A 45 10.93 23.70 2.27
N GLY A 46 9.72 23.84 1.71
CA GLY A 46 8.54 24.24 2.49
C GLY A 46 7.67 23.09 2.97
N GLY A 47 8.10 21.86 2.79
CA GLY A 47 7.39 20.60 3.01
C GLY A 47 7.21 19.82 1.72
N ALA A 48 6.97 18.52 1.82
CA ALA A 48 6.97 17.57 0.70
C ALA A 48 5.87 16.51 0.87
N VAL A 49 5.35 16.01 -0.25
CA VAL A 49 4.38 14.91 -0.30
C VAL A 49 4.72 14.02 -1.49
N ALA A 50 4.76 12.71 -1.29
CA ALA A 50 4.90 11.71 -2.34
C ALA A 50 3.82 10.64 -2.18
N THR A 51 3.03 10.40 -3.23
CA THR A 51 1.98 9.38 -3.28
C THR A 51 1.92 8.73 -4.67
N VAL A 52 1.10 7.70 -4.84
CA VAL A 52 0.85 7.08 -6.15
C VAL A 52 -0.14 7.91 -7.00
N ASP A 53 -0.80 8.91 -6.42
CA ASP A 53 -1.86 9.68 -7.08
C ASP A 53 -1.65 11.20 -6.99
N ALA A 54 -1.83 11.89 -8.12
CA ALA A 54 -1.58 13.32 -8.21
C ALA A 54 -2.60 14.21 -7.45
N GLU A 55 -3.86 13.77 -7.32
CA GLU A 55 -4.86 14.50 -6.53
C GLU A 55 -4.55 14.39 -5.03
N ALA A 56 -4.11 13.19 -4.57
CA ALA A 56 -3.71 12.98 -3.19
C ALA A 56 -2.46 13.82 -2.83
N THR A 57 -1.43 13.82 -3.70
CA THR A 57 -0.26 14.69 -3.55
C THR A 57 -0.67 16.17 -3.48
N ARG A 58 -1.54 16.62 -4.39
CA ARG A 58 -2.03 18.00 -4.41
C ARG A 58 -2.76 18.39 -3.12
N VAL A 59 -3.62 17.51 -2.60
CA VAL A 59 -4.37 17.75 -1.35
C VAL A 59 -3.43 17.84 -0.16
N GLY A 60 -2.47 16.91 -0.01
CA GLY A 60 -1.46 16.97 1.04
C GLY A 60 -0.61 18.26 0.98
N LEU A 61 -0.16 18.65 -0.22
CA LEU A 61 0.56 19.92 -0.40
C LEU A 61 -0.29 21.16 -0.08
N GLU A 62 -1.60 21.11 -0.32
CA GLU A 62 -2.50 22.20 0.04
C GLU A 62 -2.58 22.37 1.56
N VAL A 63 -2.63 21.27 2.32
CA VAL A 63 -2.59 21.27 3.78
C VAL A 63 -1.28 21.90 4.27
N LEU A 64 -0.14 21.47 3.76
CA LEU A 64 1.17 22.05 4.13
C LEU A 64 1.26 23.55 3.80
N ARG A 65 0.77 23.99 2.63
CA ARG A 65 0.73 25.41 2.24
C ARG A 65 -0.13 26.27 3.18
N LYS A 66 -1.18 25.69 3.75
CA LYS A 66 -2.06 26.37 4.73
C LYS A 66 -1.50 26.39 6.14
N GLY A 67 -0.36 25.72 6.37
CA GLY A 67 0.36 25.70 7.64
C GLY A 67 0.13 24.46 8.50
N GLY A 68 -0.55 23.45 7.97
CA GLY A 68 -0.60 22.12 8.58
C GLY A 68 0.76 21.45 8.58
N ASN A 69 0.94 20.45 9.43
CA ASN A 69 2.18 19.69 9.57
C ASN A 69 2.18 18.40 8.71
N ALA A 70 3.24 17.58 8.84
CA ALA A 70 3.39 16.33 8.10
C ALA A 70 2.27 15.33 8.38
N VAL A 71 1.79 15.24 9.62
CA VAL A 71 0.69 14.35 10.05
C VAL A 71 -0.63 14.78 9.41
N ASP A 72 -0.94 16.07 9.43
CA ASP A 72 -2.13 16.64 8.81
C ASP A 72 -2.18 16.35 7.31
N ALA A 73 -1.03 16.52 6.64
CA ALA A 73 -0.87 16.25 5.21
C ALA A 73 -1.01 14.75 4.89
N ALA A 74 -0.48 13.88 5.76
CA ALA A 74 -0.58 12.43 5.60
C ALA A 74 -2.03 11.95 5.68
N VAL A 75 -2.80 12.40 6.67
CA VAL A 75 -4.22 12.06 6.82
C VAL A 75 -5.02 12.57 5.62
N ALA A 76 -4.81 13.82 5.20
CA ALA A 76 -5.54 14.41 4.07
C ALA A 76 -5.21 13.70 2.74
N ALA A 77 -3.95 13.31 2.52
CA ALA A 77 -3.53 12.54 1.35
C ALA A 77 -4.11 11.11 1.39
N ALA A 78 -4.07 10.43 2.56
CA ALA A 78 -4.63 9.10 2.76
C ALA A 78 -6.14 9.07 2.50
N ALA A 79 -6.88 10.04 3.02
CA ALA A 79 -8.31 10.19 2.74
C ALA A 79 -8.58 10.40 1.24
N THR A 80 -7.72 11.15 0.54
CA THR A 80 -7.85 11.36 -0.90
C THR A 80 -7.55 10.09 -1.68
N LEU A 81 -6.54 9.30 -1.28
CA LEU A 81 -6.26 7.98 -1.86
C LEU A 81 -7.45 7.02 -1.71
N GLY A 82 -8.20 7.08 -0.60
CA GLY A 82 -9.44 6.32 -0.45
C GLY A 82 -10.53 6.68 -1.48
N VAL A 83 -10.40 7.81 -2.17
CA VAL A 83 -11.28 8.23 -3.28
C VAL A 83 -10.68 7.89 -4.65
N THR A 84 -9.39 8.14 -4.85
CA THR A 84 -8.71 8.04 -6.16
C THR A 84 -8.04 6.68 -6.40
N GLU A 85 -7.65 5.99 -5.32
CA GLU A 85 -7.08 4.63 -5.30
C GLU A 85 -7.94 3.66 -4.46
N PRO A 86 -9.28 3.61 -4.65
CA PRO A 86 -10.21 2.91 -3.75
C PRO A 86 -10.00 1.39 -3.71
N TYR A 87 -9.25 0.86 -4.67
CA TYR A 87 -8.92 -0.57 -4.76
C TYR A 87 -7.73 -0.98 -3.89
N SER A 88 -7.00 0.00 -3.36
CA SER A 88 -5.79 -0.22 -2.57
C SER A 88 -5.86 0.37 -1.17
N ALA A 89 -6.76 1.34 -0.92
CA ALA A 89 -6.86 2.07 0.33
C ALA A 89 -8.28 2.55 0.61
N GLY A 90 -8.56 2.91 1.85
CA GLY A 90 -9.83 3.53 2.25
C GLY A 90 -10.19 3.29 3.69
N ILE A 91 -11.31 3.89 4.12
CA ILE A 91 -11.80 3.79 5.50
C ILE A 91 -12.32 2.40 5.87
N GLY A 92 -12.53 1.52 4.89
CA GLY A 92 -12.89 0.12 5.12
C GLY A 92 -11.68 -0.80 5.35
N GLY A 93 -10.48 -0.25 5.43
CA GLY A 93 -9.21 -0.95 5.61
C GLY A 93 -8.44 -0.53 6.85
N GLY A 94 -7.12 -0.79 6.84
CA GLY A 94 -6.19 -0.46 7.91
C GLY A 94 -4.80 -0.08 7.40
N GLY A 95 -3.83 -0.08 8.30
CA GLY A 95 -2.45 0.24 7.93
C GLY A 95 -1.55 0.57 9.10
N PHE A 96 -0.32 0.97 8.78
CA PHE A 96 0.71 1.32 9.75
C PHE A 96 1.29 2.69 9.47
N PHE A 97 1.32 3.52 10.51
CA PHE A 97 1.76 4.90 10.47
C PHE A 97 3.05 5.02 11.29
N VAL A 98 4.14 5.46 10.66
CA VAL A 98 5.42 5.72 11.32
C VAL A 98 5.72 7.20 11.20
N TYR A 99 6.00 7.84 12.33
CA TYR A 99 6.16 9.28 12.44
C TYR A 99 7.41 9.64 13.23
N TYR A 100 8.25 10.50 12.65
CA TYR A 100 9.34 11.16 13.36
C TYR A 100 8.90 12.55 13.79
N ASP A 101 8.98 12.80 15.08
CA ASP A 101 8.73 14.11 15.70
C ASP A 101 10.03 14.90 15.86
N ALA A 102 10.22 15.91 15.02
CA ALA A 102 11.40 16.77 15.07
C ALA A 102 11.54 17.60 16.37
N ALA A 103 10.45 17.77 17.13
CA ALA A 103 10.52 18.50 18.40
C ALA A 103 11.11 17.65 19.52
N THR A 104 10.92 16.34 19.50
CA THR A 104 11.43 15.40 20.50
C THR A 104 12.63 14.60 20.01
N GLY A 105 12.79 14.43 18.70
CA GLY A 105 13.76 13.53 18.08
C GLY A 105 13.36 12.06 18.16
N GLU A 106 12.08 11.76 18.44
CA GLU A 106 11.58 10.40 18.65
C GLU A 106 10.79 9.91 17.44
N VAL A 107 10.83 8.58 17.21
CA VAL A 107 10.00 7.90 16.21
C VAL A 107 8.84 7.21 16.92
N HIS A 108 7.63 7.48 16.45
CA HIS A 108 6.38 6.92 16.96
C HIS A 108 5.69 6.06 15.91
N THR A 109 4.92 5.06 16.35
CA THR A 109 4.15 4.22 15.42
C THR A 109 2.72 4.03 15.88
N ILE A 110 1.79 3.94 14.90
CA ILE A 110 0.40 3.55 15.12
C ILE A 110 0.12 2.27 14.37
N ASP A 111 -0.34 1.26 15.10
CA ASP A 111 -0.89 0.02 14.58
C ASP A 111 -2.40 0.19 14.35
N GLY A 112 -2.77 0.46 13.12
CA GLY A 112 -4.15 0.51 12.65
C GLY A 112 -4.53 -0.72 11.82
N ARG A 113 -3.86 -1.86 12.04
CA ARG A 113 -4.19 -3.14 11.38
C ARG A 113 -5.57 -3.60 11.78
N GLU A 114 -6.29 -4.21 10.88
CA GLU A 114 -7.60 -4.79 11.12
C GLU A 114 -7.53 -5.92 12.14
N THR A 115 -8.56 -6.03 12.98
CA THR A 115 -8.72 -7.15 13.91
C THR A 115 -9.72 -8.17 13.41
N ALA A 116 -9.48 -9.43 13.71
CA ALA A 116 -10.47 -10.48 13.54
C ALA A 116 -11.65 -10.25 14.50
N PRO A 117 -12.90 -10.52 14.08
CA PRO A 117 -14.05 -10.53 14.98
C PRO A 117 -13.86 -11.50 16.14
N GLN A 118 -14.47 -11.23 17.30
CA GLN A 118 -14.39 -12.09 18.49
C GLN A 118 -14.97 -13.50 18.25
N ALA A 119 -15.83 -13.65 17.24
CA ALA A 119 -16.39 -14.95 16.87
C ALA A 119 -15.45 -15.81 15.99
N MET A 120 -14.32 -15.24 15.51
CA MET A 120 -13.37 -15.96 14.66
C MET A 120 -12.65 -17.07 15.43
N GLN A 121 -12.55 -18.24 14.79
CA GLN A 121 -11.84 -19.39 15.34
C GLN A 121 -10.66 -19.75 14.43
N GLU A 122 -9.72 -20.56 14.92
CA GLU A 122 -8.54 -20.98 14.20
C GLU A 122 -8.86 -21.67 12.85
N ASP A 123 -9.96 -22.38 12.77
CA ASP A 123 -10.43 -23.12 11.60
C ASP A 123 -11.45 -22.34 10.73
N ALA A 124 -11.60 -21.04 10.93
CA ALA A 124 -12.60 -20.20 10.24
C ALA A 124 -12.51 -20.28 8.70
N PHE A 125 -11.33 -20.50 8.16
CA PHE A 125 -11.09 -20.68 6.71
C PHE A 125 -11.00 -22.15 6.27
N VAL A 126 -11.49 -23.09 7.09
CA VAL A 126 -11.46 -24.53 6.78
C VAL A 126 -12.87 -25.10 6.75
N GLU A 127 -13.28 -25.72 5.66
CA GLU A 127 -14.56 -26.40 5.51
C GLU A 127 -14.35 -27.89 5.23
N ASN A 128 -14.98 -28.75 6.03
CA ASN A 128 -14.85 -30.21 5.91
C ASN A 128 -13.38 -30.72 5.92
N GLY A 129 -12.51 -30.04 6.70
CA GLY A 129 -11.08 -30.38 6.81
C GLY A 129 -10.23 -29.94 5.61
N THR A 130 -10.76 -29.07 4.74
CA THR A 130 -10.06 -28.53 3.57
C THR A 130 -10.09 -27.00 3.62
N PRO A 131 -8.96 -26.31 3.37
CA PRO A 131 -8.97 -24.86 3.26
C PRO A 131 -9.91 -24.36 2.18
N ILE A 132 -10.63 -23.27 2.46
CA ILE A 132 -11.44 -22.56 1.47
C ILE A 132 -10.48 -22.08 0.36
N PRO A 133 -10.83 -22.24 -0.94
CA PRO A 133 -10.02 -21.65 -2.01
C PRO A 133 -9.82 -20.14 -1.78
N PHE A 134 -8.59 -19.65 -1.89
CA PHE A 134 -8.22 -18.28 -1.54
C PHE A 134 -9.16 -17.23 -2.15
N ASN A 135 -9.42 -17.29 -3.46
CA ASN A 135 -10.32 -16.35 -4.14
C ASN A 135 -11.78 -16.41 -3.63
N ASP A 136 -12.23 -17.57 -3.13
CA ASP A 136 -13.55 -17.72 -2.55
C ASP A 136 -13.60 -17.14 -1.12
N ALA A 137 -12.50 -17.22 -0.38
CA ALA A 137 -12.36 -16.58 0.91
C ALA A 137 -12.29 -15.04 0.76
N VAL A 138 -11.44 -14.53 -0.14
CA VAL A 138 -11.30 -13.09 -0.44
C VAL A 138 -12.64 -12.45 -0.76
N THR A 139 -13.45 -13.06 -1.65
CA THR A 139 -14.72 -12.47 -2.10
C THR A 139 -15.87 -12.91 -1.21
N SER A 140 -15.85 -12.49 0.04
CA SER A 140 -16.84 -12.87 1.06
C SER A 140 -16.86 -11.90 2.23
N GLY A 141 -17.92 -11.91 3.04
CA GLY A 141 -17.96 -11.22 4.32
C GLY A 141 -16.98 -11.83 5.33
N LEU A 142 -16.68 -13.13 5.21
CA LEU A 142 -15.81 -13.86 6.14
C LEU A 142 -14.38 -13.31 6.19
N SER A 143 -13.91 -12.71 5.10
CA SER A 143 -12.57 -12.13 5.00
C SER A 143 -12.44 -10.73 5.60
N VAL A 144 -13.55 -10.10 5.97
CA VAL A 144 -13.55 -8.69 6.41
C VAL A 144 -13.12 -8.57 7.86
N GLY A 145 -11.99 -7.92 8.09
CA GLY A 145 -11.52 -7.50 9.42
C GLY A 145 -12.12 -6.16 9.83
N VAL A 146 -12.12 -5.89 11.13
CA VAL A 146 -12.59 -4.60 11.69
C VAL A 146 -11.71 -3.47 11.17
N PRO A 147 -12.25 -2.47 10.45
CA PRO A 147 -11.45 -1.42 9.86
C PRO A 147 -10.69 -0.56 10.87
N GLY A 148 -9.42 -0.26 10.59
CA GLY A 148 -8.55 0.52 11.48
C GLY A 148 -8.19 1.91 10.96
N THR A 149 -8.32 2.18 9.66
CA THR A 149 -7.89 3.44 9.03
C THR A 149 -8.46 4.68 9.70
N PRO A 150 -9.79 4.81 9.98
CA PRO A 150 -10.32 6.03 10.60
C PRO A 150 -9.74 6.28 11.99
N GLN A 151 -9.55 5.23 12.80
CA GLN A 151 -9.00 5.40 14.13
C GLN A 151 -7.50 5.73 14.10
N THR A 152 -6.76 5.21 13.12
CA THR A 152 -5.37 5.64 12.87
C THR A 152 -5.30 7.14 12.63
N TRP A 153 -6.22 7.70 11.83
CA TRP A 153 -6.27 9.15 11.57
C TRP A 153 -6.62 9.95 12.83
N ASP A 154 -7.59 9.47 13.60
CA ASP A 154 -8.03 10.11 14.85
C ASP A 154 -6.86 10.18 15.85
N VAL A 155 -6.20 9.05 16.10
CA VAL A 155 -5.02 8.98 16.98
C VAL A 155 -3.89 9.88 16.48
N ALA A 156 -3.56 9.83 15.19
CA ALA A 156 -2.47 10.64 14.62
C ALA A 156 -2.74 12.14 14.75
N LEU A 157 -3.98 12.58 14.44
CA LEU A 157 -4.37 13.99 14.56
C LEU A 157 -4.47 14.45 16.01
N ASP A 158 -4.99 13.62 16.92
CA ASP A 158 -5.10 13.95 18.35
C ASP A 158 -3.72 14.09 19.02
N GLN A 159 -2.79 13.19 18.68
CA GLN A 159 -1.44 13.19 19.27
C GLN A 159 -0.53 14.28 18.70
N TRP A 160 -0.54 14.45 17.36
CA TRP A 160 0.49 15.24 16.67
C TRP A 160 -0.07 16.19 15.61
N GLY A 161 -1.35 16.11 15.27
CA GLY A 161 -1.98 16.98 14.27
C GLY A 161 -2.17 18.42 14.75
N THR A 162 -2.37 19.32 13.82
CA THR A 162 -2.64 20.75 14.09
C THR A 162 -4.00 21.20 13.56
N ILE A 163 -4.66 20.36 12.77
CA ILE A 163 -6.01 20.60 12.23
C ILE A 163 -6.98 19.50 12.69
N SER A 164 -8.28 19.81 12.61
CA SER A 164 -9.33 18.84 12.93
C SER A 164 -9.48 17.78 11.83
N LEU A 165 -10.07 16.62 12.17
CA LEU A 165 -10.41 15.57 11.20
C LEU A 165 -11.25 16.14 10.04
N GLY A 166 -12.24 17.02 10.33
CA GLY A 166 -13.06 17.65 9.30
C GLY A 166 -12.27 18.51 8.32
N GLU A 167 -11.26 19.23 8.81
CA GLU A 167 -10.35 20.01 7.95
C GLU A 167 -9.46 19.09 7.10
N ALA A 168 -8.95 18.00 7.67
CA ALA A 168 -8.16 17.00 6.95
C ALA A 168 -8.97 16.31 5.84
N LEU A 169 -10.22 15.93 6.12
CA LEU A 169 -11.11 15.26 5.15
C LEU A 169 -11.64 16.19 4.05
N HIS A 170 -11.62 17.52 4.25
CA HIS A 170 -12.21 18.47 3.32
C HIS A 170 -11.73 18.31 1.87
N GLY A 171 -10.42 18.15 1.66
CA GLY A 171 -9.83 17.97 0.33
C GLY A 171 -10.35 16.72 -0.38
N ALA A 172 -10.38 15.60 0.32
CA ALA A 172 -10.89 14.32 -0.17
C ALA A 172 -12.39 14.38 -0.49
N THR A 173 -13.20 14.99 0.38
CA THR A 173 -14.64 15.26 0.14
C THR A 173 -14.85 16.03 -1.17
N GLN A 174 -14.05 17.09 -1.40
CA GLN A 174 -14.14 17.88 -2.63
C GLN A 174 -13.74 17.06 -3.87
N VAL A 175 -12.73 16.18 -3.78
CA VAL A 175 -12.35 15.26 -4.87
C VAL A 175 -13.48 14.28 -5.15
N ALA A 176 -14.09 13.70 -4.14
CA ALA A 176 -15.22 12.76 -4.29
C ALA A 176 -16.43 13.41 -4.96
N LEU A 177 -16.77 14.67 -4.59
CA LEU A 177 -17.90 15.43 -5.14
C LEU A 177 -17.68 15.89 -6.58
N ARG A 178 -16.56 16.57 -6.86
CA ARG A 178 -16.25 17.08 -8.20
C ARG A 178 -15.81 15.98 -9.15
N GLY A 179 -15.28 14.90 -8.61
CA GLY A 179 -14.67 13.77 -9.33
C GLY A 179 -13.22 14.04 -9.74
N PHE A 180 -12.59 12.98 -10.20
CA PHE A 180 -11.26 12.99 -10.81
C PHE A 180 -11.32 12.37 -12.22
N VAL A 181 -10.27 12.61 -13.01
CA VAL A 181 -10.18 12.05 -14.36
C VAL A 181 -9.64 10.62 -14.27
N VAL A 182 -10.41 9.68 -14.77
CA VAL A 182 -10.05 8.24 -14.82
C VAL A 182 -8.79 8.06 -15.67
N ASP A 183 -7.76 7.48 -15.10
CA ASP A 183 -6.53 7.07 -15.79
C ASP A 183 -6.57 5.58 -16.19
N GLN A 184 -5.51 5.11 -16.84
CA GLN A 184 -5.42 3.72 -17.30
C GLN A 184 -5.34 2.74 -16.11
N THR A 185 -4.63 3.11 -15.04
CA THR A 185 -4.49 2.26 -13.84
C THR A 185 -5.84 1.98 -13.18
N PHE A 186 -6.68 3.01 -13.03
CA PHE A 186 -8.04 2.85 -12.51
C PHE A 186 -8.88 1.91 -13.38
N VAL A 187 -8.79 2.05 -14.71
CA VAL A 187 -9.50 1.16 -15.65
C VAL A 187 -9.02 -0.27 -15.54
N ASP A 188 -7.70 -0.48 -15.53
CA ASP A 188 -7.11 -1.83 -15.49
C ASP A 188 -7.46 -2.55 -14.18
N GLN A 189 -7.39 -1.87 -13.05
CA GLN A 189 -7.77 -2.40 -11.75
C GLN A 189 -9.28 -2.70 -11.67
N THR A 190 -10.13 -1.81 -12.21
CA THR A 190 -11.58 -2.07 -12.30
C THR A 190 -11.87 -3.27 -13.19
N ALA A 191 -11.21 -3.36 -14.35
CA ALA A 191 -11.41 -4.45 -15.31
C ALA A 191 -10.96 -5.80 -14.74
N ALA A 192 -9.83 -5.83 -14.04
CA ALA A 192 -9.34 -7.03 -13.36
C ALA A 192 -10.33 -7.56 -12.30
N ASN A 193 -11.08 -6.66 -11.67
CA ASN A 193 -12.07 -6.98 -10.64
C ASN A 193 -13.51 -7.05 -11.16
N ALA A 194 -13.77 -6.77 -12.44
CA ALA A 194 -15.13 -6.57 -12.97
C ALA A 194 -16.06 -7.76 -12.73
N ALA A 195 -15.56 -8.98 -12.90
CA ALA A 195 -16.35 -10.19 -12.68
C ALA A 195 -16.80 -10.32 -11.21
N ARG A 196 -15.89 -10.05 -10.28
CA ARG A 196 -16.11 -10.08 -8.83
C ARG A 196 -17.01 -8.93 -8.37
N PHE A 197 -16.77 -7.72 -8.88
CA PHE A 197 -17.56 -6.53 -8.58
C PHE A 197 -19.02 -6.66 -9.08
N ALA A 198 -19.24 -7.38 -10.18
CA ALA A 198 -20.58 -7.65 -10.68
C ALA A 198 -21.41 -8.59 -9.78
N GLU A 199 -20.77 -9.27 -8.82
CA GLU A 199 -21.46 -10.14 -7.87
C GLU A 199 -22.16 -9.38 -6.75
N PHE A 200 -21.84 -8.08 -6.54
CA PHE A 200 -22.42 -7.23 -5.51
C PHE A 200 -23.14 -6.03 -6.13
N THR A 201 -24.39 -5.79 -5.73
CA THR A 201 -25.22 -4.72 -6.30
C THR A 201 -24.61 -3.33 -6.09
N SER A 202 -24.27 -2.97 -4.86
CA SER A 202 -23.66 -1.66 -4.52
C SER A 202 -22.33 -1.41 -5.23
N THR A 203 -21.50 -2.45 -5.34
CA THR A 203 -20.19 -2.35 -6.00
C THR A 203 -20.33 -2.21 -7.51
N SER A 204 -21.23 -3.00 -8.12
CA SER A 204 -21.53 -2.92 -9.54
C SER A 204 -22.12 -1.57 -9.95
N GLU A 205 -23.01 -1.02 -9.15
CA GLU A 205 -23.61 0.31 -9.38
C GLU A 205 -22.57 1.41 -9.36
N LEU A 206 -21.59 1.35 -8.44
CA LEU A 206 -20.55 2.36 -8.30
C LEU A 206 -19.45 2.23 -9.36
N TYR A 207 -18.86 1.05 -9.52
CA TYR A 207 -17.64 0.85 -10.31
C TYR A 207 -17.87 0.31 -11.72
N LEU A 208 -19.04 -0.25 -12.01
CA LEU A 208 -19.38 -0.81 -13.31
C LEU A 208 -20.64 -0.15 -13.91
N PRO A 209 -20.66 1.18 -14.10
CA PRO A 209 -21.82 1.87 -14.66
C PRO A 209 -22.14 1.31 -16.06
N GLY A 210 -23.37 0.78 -16.21
CA GLY A 210 -23.76 0.06 -17.45
C GLY A 210 -23.09 -1.29 -17.64
N GLY A 211 -22.53 -1.89 -16.57
CA GLY A 211 -21.91 -3.21 -16.56
C GLY A 211 -20.47 -3.22 -17.10
N GLN A 212 -19.81 -2.08 -17.21
CA GLN A 212 -18.45 -1.95 -17.73
C GLN A 212 -17.61 -0.99 -16.88
N PRO A 213 -16.28 -1.16 -16.81
CA PRO A 213 -15.37 -0.18 -16.22
C PRO A 213 -15.54 1.20 -16.84
N PRO A 214 -15.34 2.29 -16.08
CA PRO A 214 -15.32 3.64 -16.63
C PRO A 214 -14.22 3.80 -17.68
N ALA A 215 -14.47 4.58 -18.74
CA ALA A 215 -13.46 4.79 -19.78
C ALA A 215 -12.40 5.82 -19.34
N VAL A 216 -11.16 5.62 -19.79
CA VAL A 216 -10.06 6.59 -19.61
C VAL A 216 -10.47 7.98 -20.09
N GLY A 217 -10.14 9.01 -19.29
CA GLY A 217 -10.45 10.40 -19.59
C GLY A 217 -11.85 10.84 -19.19
N THR A 218 -12.72 9.92 -18.74
CA THR A 218 -14.01 10.28 -18.13
C THR A 218 -13.82 10.77 -16.69
N VAL A 219 -14.86 11.38 -16.12
CA VAL A 219 -14.83 11.86 -14.73
C VAL A 219 -15.59 10.88 -13.85
N PHE A 220 -14.86 10.24 -12.95
CA PHE A 220 -15.46 9.41 -11.89
C PHE A 220 -15.81 10.27 -10.68
N ARG A 221 -16.98 10.04 -10.10
CA ARG A 221 -17.46 10.70 -8.88
C ARG A 221 -18.01 9.68 -7.91
N ASN A 222 -17.70 9.89 -6.64
CA ASN A 222 -18.22 9.06 -5.56
C ASN A 222 -18.92 9.95 -4.53
N ARG A 223 -20.20 10.23 -4.77
CA ARG A 223 -20.99 11.13 -3.91
C ARG A 223 -21.30 10.51 -2.55
N ASP A 224 -21.42 9.20 -2.51
CA ASP A 224 -21.70 8.45 -1.29
C ASP A 224 -20.49 8.50 -0.36
N MET A 225 -19.28 8.37 -0.93
CA MET A 225 -18.03 8.58 -0.17
C MET A 225 -17.89 10.01 0.36
N ALA A 226 -18.30 11.02 -0.44
CA ALA A 226 -18.30 12.40 0.03
C ALA A 226 -19.25 12.58 1.22
N ALA A 227 -20.45 12.03 1.16
CA ALA A 227 -21.42 12.08 2.27
C ALA A 227 -20.91 11.31 3.51
N THR A 228 -20.18 10.22 3.30
CA THR A 228 -19.54 9.46 4.38
C THR A 228 -18.42 10.27 5.04
N TYR A 229 -17.58 10.96 4.27
CA TYR A 229 -16.57 11.86 4.83
C TYR A 229 -17.18 13.07 5.55
N ASP A 230 -18.25 13.65 5.02
CA ASP A 230 -18.97 14.73 5.72
C ASP A 230 -19.54 14.24 7.07
N LEU A 231 -20.06 13.01 7.13
CA LEU A 231 -20.53 12.39 8.38
C LEU A 231 -19.39 12.19 9.39
N LEU A 232 -18.23 11.70 8.95
CA LEU A 232 -17.03 11.57 9.80
C LEU A 232 -16.52 12.95 10.25
N ALA A 233 -16.56 13.95 9.38
CA ALA A 233 -16.17 15.32 9.72
C ALA A 233 -17.08 15.94 10.80
N GLU A 234 -18.38 15.64 10.77
CA GLU A 234 -19.38 16.18 11.70
C GLU A 234 -19.43 15.44 13.03
N GLN A 235 -19.27 14.09 13.02
CA GLN A 235 -19.50 13.23 14.18
C GLN A 235 -18.23 12.56 14.71
N GLY A 236 -17.08 12.79 14.06
CA GLY A 236 -15.83 12.10 14.37
C GLY A 236 -15.84 10.64 13.89
N VAL A 237 -14.73 9.95 14.09
CA VAL A 237 -14.57 8.54 13.68
C VAL A 237 -15.53 7.60 14.41
N GLN A 238 -16.08 8.02 15.54
CA GLN A 238 -17.08 7.25 16.29
C GLN A 238 -18.36 6.99 15.49
N ALA A 239 -18.63 7.77 14.43
CA ALA A 239 -19.70 7.47 13.48
C ALA A 239 -19.56 6.09 12.82
N LEU A 240 -18.30 5.62 12.63
CA LEU A 240 -18.00 4.30 12.06
C LEU A 240 -18.03 3.20 13.12
N TYR A 241 -17.52 3.46 14.33
CA TYR A 241 -17.33 2.42 15.34
C TYR A 241 -18.54 2.22 16.27
N ASN A 242 -19.27 3.29 16.59
CA ASN A 242 -20.41 3.27 17.51
C ASN A 242 -21.65 3.97 16.96
N GLY A 243 -21.54 4.55 15.78
CA GLY A 243 -22.61 5.35 15.16
C GLY A 243 -23.35 4.62 14.03
N PRO A 244 -23.96 5.36 13.12
CA PRO A 244 -24.82 4.78 12.08
C PRO A 244 -24.06 3.89 11.10
N LEU A 245 -22.79 4.17 10.81
CA LEU A 245 -21.98 3.36 9.89
C LEU A 245 -21.68 1.97 10.46
N ALA A 246 -21.61 1.81 11.78
CA ALA A 246 -21.32 0.53 12.42
C ALA A 246 -22.34 -0.54 12.02
N GLN A 247 -23.63 -0.24 12.12
CA GLN A 247 -24.67 -1.21 11.73
C GLN A 247 -24.64 -1.53 10.24
N GLU A 248 -24.44 -0.52 9.39
CA GLU A 248 -24.40 -0.70 7.93
C GLU A 248 -23.19 -1.53 7.49
N ILE A 249 -22.06 -1.40 8.16
CA ILE A 249 -20.88 -2.27 7.93
C ILE A 249 -21.18 -3.70 8.36
N VAL A 250 -21.74 -3.90 9.56
CA VAL A 250 -22.10 -5.23 10.05
C VAL A 250 -23.11 -5.89 9.12
N ASP A 251 -24.14 -5.17 8.69
CA ASP A 251 -25.13 -5.67 7.74
C ASP A 251 -24.49 -6.09 6.42
N ALA A 252 -23.59 -5.26 5.86
CA ALA A 252 -22.89 -5.57 4.61
C ALA A 252 -21.93 -6.77 4.73
N VAL A 253 -21.38 -7.00 5.92
CA VAL A 253 -20.48 -8.13 6.21
C VAL A 253 -21.26 -9.43 6.45
N GLN A 254 -22.34 -9.38 7.25
CA GLN A 254 -23.15 -10.55 7.58
C GLN A 254 -24.14 -10.93 6.45
N GLU A 255 -24.66 -9.94 5.74
CA GLU A 255 -25.58 -10.10 4.63
C GLU A 255 -25.07 -9.35 3.38
N PRO A 256 -23.98 -9.81 2.75
CA PRO A 256 -23.41 -9.15 1.58
C PRO A 256 -24.47 -8.82 0.52
N PRO A 257 -24.43 -7.64 -0.12
CA PRO A 257 -25.44 -7.19 -1.08
C PRO A 257 -25.30 -7.93 -2.43
N ILE A 258 -25.58 -9.22 -2.44
CA ILE A 258 -25.39 -10.13 -3.58
C ILE A 258 -26.31 -9.74 -4.72
N ALA A 259 -25.76 -9.60 -5.93
CA ALA A 259 -26.51 -9.29 -7.13
C ALA A 259 -27.43 -10.46 -7.57
N PRO A 260 -28.61 -10.18 -8.14
CA PRO A 260 -29.51 -11.23 -8.63
C PRO A 260 -28.83 -12.13 -9.68
N GLY A 261 -28.97 -13.46 -9.50
CA GLY A 261 -28.44 -14.46 -10.44
C GLY A 261 -27.04 -14.96 -10.09
N VAL A 262 -26.38 -14.43 -9.07
CA VAL A 262 -25.12 -14.99 -8.54
C VAL A 262 -25.41 -16.35 -7.92
N THR A 263 -24.64 -17.37 -8.31
CA THR A 263 -24.80 -18.76 -7.84
C THR A 263 -23.62 -19.23 -6.99
N ARG A 264 -22.52 -18.47 -6.98
CA ARG A 264 -21.36 -18.72 -6.10
C ARG A 264 -21.77 -18.56 -4.63
N LEU A 265 -21.22 -19.38 -3.76
CA LEU A 265 -21.39 -19.20 -2.33
C LEU A 265 -20.57 -17.99 -1.87
N VAL A 266 -21.24 -16.92 -1.51
CA VAL A 266 -20.64 -15.78 -0.78
C VAL A 266 -20.86 -16.04 0.70
N ARG A 267 -19.77 -16.22 1.44
CA ARG A 267 -19.83 -16.53 2.87
C ARG A 267 -20.15 -15.27 3.67
N PRO A 268 -21.10 -15.32 4.61
CA PRO A 268 -21.30 -14.21 5.54
C PRO A 268 -20.07 -14.04 6.45
N GLY A 269 -19.83 -12.82 6.91
CA GLY A 269 -18.79 -12.55 7.88
C GLY A 269 -19.26 -12.74 9.31
N LEU A 270 -18.30 -12.65 10.24
CA LEU A 270 -18.50 -12.91 11.67
C LEU A 270 -18.55 -11.62 12.49
N MET A 271 -18.33 -10.45 11.88
CA MET A 271 -18.26 -9.16 12.56
C MET A 271 -19.59 -8.79 13.21
N GLU A 272 -19.53 -8.34 14.45
CA GLU A 272 -20.65 -7.82 15.22
C GLU A 272 -20.39 -6.37 15.65
N LEU A 273 -21.42 -5.66 16.10
CA LEU A 273 -21.29 -4.29 16.61
C LEU A 273 -20.27 -4.16 17.75
N GLY A 274 -20.15 -5.21 18.57
CA GLY A 274 -19.18 -5.26 19.66
C GLY A 274 -17.73 -5.22 19.19
N ASP A 275 -17.45 -5.82 18.02
CA ASP A 275 -16.10 -5.84 17.45
C ASP A 275 -15.68 -4.44 16.99
N LEU A 276 -16.59 -3.70 16.32
CA LEU A 276 -16.38 -2.31 15.95
C LEU A 276 -16.23 -1.41 17.19
N ALA A 277 -17.13 -1.55 18.17
CA ALA A 277 -17.13 -0.72 19.37
C ALA A 277 -15.89 -0.89 20.25
N SER A 278 -15.24 -2.06 20.19
CA SER A 278 -14.04 -2.39 20.96
C SER A 278 -12.73 -2.19 20.20
N TYR A 279 -12.78 -1.81 18.92
CA TYR A 279 -11.58 -1.61 18.12
C TYR A 279 -10.78 -0.39 18.63
N GLU A 280 -9.48 -0.56 18.74
CA GLU A 280 -8.51 0.49 19.08
C GLU A 280 -7.30 0.42 18.14
N ALA A 281 -6.94 1.55 17.53
CA ALA A 281 -5.63 1.72 16.93
C ALA A 281 -4.61 1.95 18.04
N LEU A 282 -3.49 1.22 18.01
CA LEU A 282 -2.56 1.15 19.13
C LEU A 282 -1.26 1.89 18.83
N LEU A 283 -0.76 2.65 19.81
CA LEU A 283 0.64 3.09 19.78
C LEU A 283 1.52 1.88 20.11
N ARG A 284 2.54 1.66 19.26
CA ARG A 284 3.51 0.58 19.42
C ARG A 284 4.92 1.16 19.46
N GLU A 285 5.85 0.43 20.09
CA GLU A 285 7.27 0.74 19.96
C GLU A 285 7.73 0.42 18.52
N PRO A 286 8.49 1.30 17.86
CA PRO A 286 9.07 0.99 16.56
C PRO A 286 10.12 -0.12 16.67
N THR A 287 10.33 -0.89 15.59
CA THR A 287 11.59 -1.64 15.46
C THR A 287 12.72 -0.67 15.19
N ALA A 288 13.90 -0.96 15.73
CA ALA A 288 15.09 -0.14 15.52
C ALA A 288 16.33 -1.02 15.32
N VAL A 289 17.10 -0.75 14.27
CA VAL A 289 18.42 -1.35 14.03
C VAL A 289 19.39 -0.28 13.59
N THR A 290 20.68 -0.52 13.79
CA THR A 290 21.74 0.36 13.27
C THR A 290 22.33 -0.29 12.00
N TYR A 291 22.31 0.46 10.89
CA TYR A 291 22.87 0.00 9.62
C TYR A 291 23.81 1.05 9.02
N ARG A 292 25.07 0.68 8.79
CA ARG A 292 26.12 1.63 8.31
C ARG A 292 26.24 2.90 9.15
N GLY A 293 25.98 2.78 10.45
CA GLY A 293 26.01 3.91 11.38
C GLY A 293 24.76 4.81 11.34
N LEU A 294 23.73 4.41 10.62
CA LEU A 294 22.42 5.07 10.56
C LEU A 294 21.42 4.29 11.42
N ASP A 295 20.46 5.00 12.02
CA ASP A 295 19.38 4.37 12.76
C ASP A 295 18.18 4.15 11.83
N VAL A 296 17.76 2.88 11.69
CA VAL A 296 16.65 2.49 10.80
C VAL A 296 15.46 2.04 11.65
N PHE A 297 14.36 2.76 11.51
CA PHE A 297 13.12 2.52 12.23
C PHE A 297 12.03 1.98 11.30
N GLY A 298 11.28 1.00 11.79
CA GLY A 298 10.14 0.42 11.08
C GLY A 298 9.00 0.07 12.02
N MET A 299 7.93 -0.48 11.48
CA MET A 299 6.78 -0.94 12.25
C MET A 299 7.04 -2.30 12.88
N GLY A 300 6.77 -2.43 14.17
CA GLY A 300 6.81 -3.70 14.91
C GLY A 300 5.59 -4.61 14.65
N PRO A 301 5.59 -5.83 15.19
CA PRO A 301 4.45 -6.77 15.09
C PRO A 301 3.11 -6.12 15.51
N PRO A 302 2.00 -6.42 14.78
CA PRO A 302 1.79 -7.49 13.80
C PRO A 302 2.38 -7.24 12.40
N SER A 303 2.98 -6.07 12.14
CA SER A 303 3.81 -5.92 10.96
C SER A 303 5.08 -6.76 11.10
N SER A 304 5.37 -7.55 10.09
CA SER A 304 6.66 -8.22 9.93
C SER A 304 7.66 -7.36 9.14
N GLY A 305 7.20 -6.21 8.65
CA GLY A 305 8.01 -5.35 7.78
C GLY A 305 9.27 -4.86 8.46
N GLY A 306 9.11 -4.21 9.62
CA GLY A 306 10.25 -3.65 10.34
C GLY A 306 11.22 -4.73 10.86
N SER A 307 10.71 -5.86 11.37
CA SER A 307 11.56 -6.95 11.84
C SER A 307 12.33 -7.62 10.71
N THR A 308 11.67 -7.93 9.58
CA THR A 308 12.33 -8.65 8.47
C THR A 308 13.30 -7.75 7.69
N VAL A 309 12.96 -6.46 7.51
CA VAL A 309 13.92 -5.48 6.94
C VAL A 309 15.11 -5.31 7.88
N GLY A 310 14.86 -5.14 9.19
CA GLY A 310 15.92 -4.95 10.19
C GLY A 310 16.86 -6.15 10.28
N GLU A 311 16.33 -7.37 10.36
CA GLU A 311 17.12 -8.61 10.35
C GLU A 311 17.97 -8.74 9.07
N ALA A 312 17.36 -8.51 7.90
CA ALA A 312 18.09 -8.57 6.63
C ALA A 312 19.20 -7.50 6.56
N LEU A 313 18.97 -6.28 7.07
CA LEU A 313 19.99 -5.24 7.15
C LEU A 313 21.13 -5.65 8.09
N ASN A 314 20.83 -6.20 9.27
CA ASN A 314 21.85 -6.70 10.20
C ASN A 314 22.69 -7.84 9.59
N ILE A 315 22.08 -8.75 8.82
CA ILE A 315 22.80 -9.76 8.05
C ILE A 315 23.74 -9.09 7.01
N LEU A 316 23.24 -8.09 6.28
CA LEU A 316 24.01 -7.36 5.26
C LEU A 316 25.09 -6.46 5.86
N GLU A 317 24.93 -6.00 7.13
CA GLU A 317 25.95 -5.22 7.84
C GLU A 317 27.28 -5.96 7.96
N THR A 318 27.26 -7.30 7.99
CA THR A 318 28.45 -8.13 8.10
C THR A 318 29.35 -8.09 6.86
N VAL A 319 28.87 -7.52 5.73
CA VAL A 319 29.55 -7.54 4.43
C VAL A 319 29.71 -6.13 3.88
N PRO A 320 30.89 -5.70 3.38
CA PRO A 320 31.09 -4.38 2.79
C PRO A 320 30.52 -4.32 1.37
N LEU A 321 29.20 -4.21 1.21
CA LEU A 321 28.48 -4.30 -0.08
C LEU A 321 29.00 -3.31 -1.13
N ALA A 322 29.40 -2.10 -0.71
CA ALA A 322 29.96 -1.07 -1.59
C ALA A 322 31.29 -1.48 -2.26
N GLU A 323 32.02 -2.46 -1.68
CA GLU A 323 33.36 -2.85 -2.12
C GLU A 323 33.39 -4.13 -2.94
N ILE A 324 32.36 -4.98 -2.81
CA ILE A 324 32.35 -6.33 -3.40
C ILE A 324 31.77 -6.40 -4.82
N GLY A 325 31.24 -5.26 -5.31
CA GLY A 325 30.63 -5.11 -6.64
C GLY A 325 29.16 -5.57 -6.68
N GLU A 326 28.43 -5.02 -7.66
CA GLU A 326 26.95 -5.13 -7.77
C GLU A 326 26.44 -6.57 -7.75
N THR A 327 27.03 -7.48 -8.51
CA THR A 327 26.60 -8.89 -8.55
C THR A 327 26.66 -9.55 -7.16
N GLN A 328 27.74 -9.31 -6.42
CA GLN A 328 27.89 -9.86 -5.07
C GLN A 328 26.97 -9.17 -4.07
N ALA A 329 26.79 -7.87 -4.18
CA ALA A 329 25.84 -7.14 -3.34
C ALA A 329 24.41 -7.67 -3.53
N LEU A 330 23.96 -7.82 -4.78
CA LEU A 330 22.65 -8.41 -5.11
C LEU A 330 22.54 -9.88 -4.68
N HIS A 331 23.62 -10.66 -4.77
CA HIS A 331 23.65 -12.03 -4.26
C HIS A 331 23.39 -12.06 -2.74
N HIS A 332 24.12 -11.26 -1.97
CA HIS A 332 23.91 -11.18 -0.51
C HIS A 332 22.53 -10.65 -0.15
N TYR A 333 22.02 -9.65 -0.89
CA TYR A 333 20.64 -9.16 -0.74
C TYR A 333 19.61 -10.29 -0.89
N LEU A 334 19.71 -11.11 -1.95
CA LEU A 334 18.78 -12.22 -2.19
C LEU A 334 18.89 -13.33 -1.12
N GLU A 335 20.11 -13.60 -0.63
CA GLU A 335 20.34 -14.59 0.40
C GLU A 335 19.83 -14.10 1.77
N ALA A 336 20.18 -12.87 2.17
CA ALA A 336 19.69 -12.26 3.42
C ALA A 336 18.15 -12.17 3.45
N SER A 337 17.55 -11.80 2.31
CA SER A 337 16.09 -11.79 2.19
C SER A 337 15.49 -13.18 2.42
N ALA A 338 16.07 -14.24 1.85
CA ALA A 338 15.57 -15.61 2.02
C ALA A 338 15.66 -16.07 3.48
N LEU A 339 16.76 -15.76 4.16
CA LEU A 339 16.98 -16.10 5.57
C LEU A 339 15.97 -15.36 6.47
N ALA A 340 15.88 -14.05 6.33
CA ALA A 340 14.95 -13.24 7.12
C ALA A 340 13.47 -13.62 6.88
N PHE A 341 13.09 -14.01 5.65
CA PHE A 341 11.75 -14.54 5.39
C PHE A 341 11.50 -15.93 6.01
N ALA A 342 12.51 -16.77 6.13
CA ALA A 342 12.37 -18.04 6.86
C ALA A 342 12.05 -17.79 8.34
N ASP A 343 12.76 -16.87 8.95
CA ASP A 343 12.60 -16.51 10.36
C ASP A 343 11.28 -15.77 10.61
N ARG A 344 10.93 -14.80 9.74
CA ARG A 344 9.62 -14.14 9.72
C ARG A 344 8.47 -15.15 9.76
N ASN A 345 8.49 -16.11 8.86
CA ASN A 345 7.38 -17.07 8.72
C ASN A 345 7.22 -17.94 9.96
N ARG A 346 8.32 -18.25 10.63
CA ARG A 346 8.34 -19.09 11.82
C ARG A 346 7.96 -18.35 13.09
N TYR A 347 8.33 -17.08 13.24
CA TYR A 347 8.31 -16.40 14.54
C TYR A 347 7.41 -15.18 14.61
N VAL A 348 7.09 -14.51 13.49
CA VAL A 348 6.38 -13.24 13.51
C VAL A 348 4.87 -13.42 13.32
N GLY A 349 4.10 -12.87 14.23
CA GLY A 349 2.65 -12.76 14.23
C GLY A 349 2.22 -11.59 15.10
N ASP A 350 0.95 -11.54 15.49
CA ASP A 350 0.42 -10.53 16.41
C ASP A 350 1.00 -10.74 17.81
N SER A 351 1.84 -9.80 18.26
CA SER A 351 2.53 -9.89 19.57
C SER A 351 1.60 -9.86 20.78
N ASP A 352 0.34 -9.43 20.62
CA ASP A 352 -0.65 -9.50 21.68
C ASP A 352 -1.21 -10.92 21.86
N HIS A 353 -1.00 -11.81 20.87
CA HIS A 353 -1.51 -13.18 20.86
C HIS A 353 -0.40 -14.25 20.87
N VAL A 354 0.78 -13.95 20.33
CA VAL A 354 1.91 -14.88 20.26
C VAL A 354 3.19 -14.23 20.73
N ALA A 355 4.08 -15.02 21.33
CA ALA A 355 5.40 -14.54 21.71
C ALA A 355 6.28 -14.40 20.45
N VAL A 356 6.65 -13.17 20.13
CA VAL A 356 7.58 -12.84 19.04
C VAL A 356 8.94 -12.54 19.66
N PRO A 357 10.01 -13.28 19.37
CA PRO A 357 11.35 -13.01 19.91
C PRO A 357 12.03 -11.85 19.15
N LEU A 358 11.40 -10.66 19.23
CA LEU A 358 11.76 -9.51 18.39
C LEU A 358 13.19 -9.02 18.66
N ASP A 359 13.57 -8.90 19.94
CA ASP A 359 14.91 -8.45 20.33
C ASP A 359 16.00 -9.39 19.80
N GLU A 360 15.73 -10.69 19.82
CA GLU A 360 16.67 -11.70 19.32
C GLU A 360 16.75 -11.71 17.79
N LEU A 361 15.61 -11.62 17.09
CA LEU A 361 15.57 -11.51 15.62
C LEU A 361 16.34 -10.27 15.11
N LEU A 362 16.36 -9.19 15.88
CA LEU A 362 17.05 -7.94 15.54
C LEU A 362 18.47 -7.85 16.14
N SER A 363 18.97 -8.90 16.81
CA SER A 363 20.29 -8.87 17.42
C SER A 363 21.41 -9.08 16.40
N ASP A 364 22.55 -8.42 16.62
CA ASP A 364 23.77 -8.61 15.81
C ASP A 364 24.29 -10.06 15.92
N GLY A 365 24.08 -10.71 17.07
CA GLY A 365 24.49 -12.09 17.29
C GLY A 365 23.74 -13.05 16.38
N PHE A 366 22.42 -12.95 16.32
CA PHE A 366 21.59 -13.75 15.42
C PHE A 366 21.91 -13.46 13.95
N ALA A 367 22.05 -12.19 13.60
CA ALA A 367 22.42 -11.79 12.24
C ALA A 367 23.78 -12.35 11.80
N ALA A 368 24.78 -12.39 12.68
CA ALA A 368 26.08 -12.96 12.39
C ALA A 368 26.00 -14.50 12.17
N GLU A 369 25.17 -15.20 12.96
CA GLU A 369 24.89 -16.63 12.76
C GLU A 369 24.23 -16.88 11.40
N ARG A 370 23.18 -16.10 11.05
CA ARG A 370 22.50 -16.22 9.75
C ARG A 370 23.41 -15.84 8.58
N ALA A 371 24.21 -14.79 8.69
CA ALA A 371 25.18 -14.37 7.67
C ALA A 371 26.21 -15.47 7.35
N CYS A 372 26.57 -16.27 8.34
CA CYS A 372 27.50 -17.39 8.21
C CYS A 372 27.02 -18.47 7.22
N GLU A 373 25.71 -18.57 6.97
CA GLU A 373 25.16 -19.52 6.00
C GLU A 373 25.36 -19.07 4.54
N ILE A 374 25.60 -17.77 4.31
CA ILE A 374 25.73 -17.20 2.97
C ILE A 374 27.12 -17.52 2.39
N SER A 375 27.16 -18.27 1.30
CA SER A 375 28.37 -18.51 0.53
C SER A 375 28.52 -17.47 -0.58
N PRO A 376 29.66 -16.78 -0.71
CA PRO A 376 29.83 -15.82 -1.82
C PRO A 376 29.93 -16.48 -3.21
N LEU A 377 30.00 -17.82 -3.26
CA LEU A 377 30.22 -18.57 -4.49
C LEU A 377 28.99 -19.31 -5.01
N THR A 378 28.03 -19.59 -4.15
CA THR A 378 26.84 -20.35 -4.53
C THR A 378 25.63 -19.94 -3.70
N ALA A 379 24.47 -19.80 -4.37
CA ALA A 379 23.20 -19.57 -3.72
C ALA A 379 22.77 -20.77 -2.86
N LEU A 380 22.15 -20.49 -1.71
CA LEU A 380 21.50 -21.48 -0.86
C LEU A 380 20.37 -22.19 -1.61
N THR A 381 20.15 -23.46 -1.30
CA THR A 381 18.97 -24.19 -1.78
C THR A 381 17.73 -23.72 -1.01
N LYS A 382 16.75 -23.13 -1.71
CA LYS A 382 15.51 -22.65 -1.11
C LYS A 382 14.39 -23.69 -1.24
N PRO A 383 13.44 -23.67 -0.28
CA PRO A 383 13.37 -22.82 0.90
C PRO A 383 14.39 -23.22 1.97
N VAL A 384 15.01 -22.23 2.63
CA VAL A 384 15.91 -22.42 3.76
C VAL A 384 15.14 -22.58 5.06
N ALA A 385 15.72 -23.25 6.07
CA ALA A 385 15.13 -23.37 7.39
C ALA A 385 15.22 -22.06 8.18
N PRO A 386 14.31 -21.81 9.13
CA PRO A 386 14.46 -20.73 10.09
C PRO A 386 15.65 -20.99 11.02
N GLY A 387 16.28 -19.93 11.49
CA GLY A 387 17.28 -19.95 12.55
C GLY A 387 16.67 -20.18 13.93
N SER A 388 17.48 -20.08 14.97
CA SER A 388 17.05 -20.21 16.37
C SER A 388 17.37 -18.93 17.14
N PRO A 389 16.42 -17.96 17.23
CA PRO A 389 16.62 -16.73 17.98
C PRO A 389 16.45 -16.99 19.48
N ASP A 390 17.45 -17.64 20.10
CA ASP A 390 17.43 -18.13 21.48
C ASP A 390 18.47 -17.46 22.42
N GLY A 391 19.24 -16.50 21.89
CA GLY A 391 20.24 -15.76 22.63
C GLY A 391 21.58 -16.47 22.80
N ASP A 392 21.75 -17.68 22.27
CA ASP A 392 23.01 -18.45 22.29
C ASP A 392 23.50 -18.68 20.85
N TYR A 393 24.21 -17.69 20.32
CA TYR A 393 24.61 -17.65 18.91
C TYR A 393 26.04 -18.12 18.71
N ASP A 394 26.24 -19.09 17.79
CA ASP A 394 27.53 -19.58 17.39
C ASP A 394 27.81 -19.24 15.91
N ALA A 395 28.69 -18.28 15.69
CA ALA A 395 29.14 -17.89 14.34
C ALA A 395 29.95 -19.00 13.64
N THR A 396 30.03 -20.22 14.17
CA THR A 396 30.56 -21.39 13.46
C THR A 396 29.51 -21.94 12.53
N CYS A 397 29.64 -21.58 11.25
CA CYS A 397 28.67 -21.80 10.20
C CYS A 397 28.26 -23.29 10.07
N GLY A 398 27.01 -23.56 10.43
CA GLY A 398 26.33 -24.83 10.11
C GLY A 398 25.79 -24.81 8.68
N SER A 399 25.50 -25.95 8.09
CA SER A 399 24.82 -26.01 6.79
C SER A 399 23.31 -25.86 6.98
N ALA A 400 22.74 -24.89 6.29
CA ALA A 400 21.28 -24.69 6.25
C ALA A 400 20.53 -25.95 5.83
N THR A 401 19.46 -26.30 6.55
CA THR A 401 18.54 -27.38 6.19
C THR A 401 17.35 -26.81 5.44
N SER A 402 16.64 -27.62 4.64
CA SER A 402 15.46 -27.14 3.89
C SER A 402 14.19 -27.14 4.74
N ALA A 403 13.29 -26.19 4.53
CA ALA A 403 12.07 -25.96 5.30
C ALA A 403 10.79 -25.85 4.46
N ALA A 404 9.70 -25.47 5.12
CA ALA A 404 8.34 -25.40 4.59
C ALA A 404 8.01 -24.16 3.73
N LEU A 405 6.82 -24.14 3.18
CA LEU A 405 6.35 -23.32 2.08
C LEU A 405 6.20 -21.80 2.38
N ALA A 406 6.23 -21.03 1.29
CA ALA A 406 6.02 -19.59 1.26
C ALA A 406 4.56 -19.17 1.49
N ASP A 407 4.41 -17.97 1.98
CA ASP A 407 3.20 -17.24 2.28
C ASP A 407 2.55 -16.64 1.01
N GLU A 408 1.23 -16.64 0.90
CA GLU A 408 0.48 -16.00 -0.18
C GLU A 408 -0.24 -14.76 0.39
N GLU A 409 0.31 -13.58 0.18
CA GLU A 409 -0.35 -12.29 0.48
C GLU A 409 -0.80 -11.62 -0.82
N GLY A 410 -1.92 -10.88 -0.77
CA GLY A 410 -2.41 -10.08 -1.90
C GLY A 410 -1.43 -8.99 -2.36
N LEU A 411 -1.59 -8.52 -3.59
CA LEU A 411 -0.63 -7.60 -4.23
C LEU A 411 -1.08 -6.13 -4.20
N SER A 412 -2.14 -5.77 -3.47
CA SER A 412 -2.59 -4.39 -3.37
C SER A 412 -1.87 -3.65 -2.23
N THR A 413 -2.37 -2.58 -1.75
CA THR A 413 -1.75 -1.65 -0.78
C THR A 413 -1.36 -0.34 -1.45
N THR A 414 -1.25 0.72 -0.69
CA THR A 414 -0.63 1.97 -1.13
C THR A 414 0.31 2.49 -0.04
N HIS A 415 1.25 3.35 -0.44
CA HIS A 415 2.15 4.04 0.48
C HIS A 415 2.19 5.52 0.16
N LEU A 416 2.31 6.33 1.20
CA LEU A 416 2.54 7.76 1.09
C LEU A 416 3.63 8.21 2.08
N THR A 417 4.36 9.24 1.68
CA THR A 417 5.36 9.90 2.53
C THR A 417 5.09 11.39 2.55
N THR A 418 5.09 12.00 3.73
CA THR A 418 4.94 13.44 3.89
C THR A 418 6.02 13.99 4.83
N ALA A 419 6.50 15.19 4.55
CA ALA A 419 7.41 15.93 5.45
C ALA A 419 7.01 17.40 5.50
N ASP A 420 7.23 18.04 6.62
CA ASP A 420 6.96 19.47 6.76
C ASP A 420 8.25 20.29 6.87
N ARG A 421 8.08 21.61 6.92
CA ARG A 421 9.19 22.55 7.03
C ARG A 421 9.89 22.56 8.40
N PHE A 422 9.35 21.83 9.38
CA PHE A 422 9.89 21.76 10.74
C PHE A 422 10.76 20.51 10.94
N GLY A 423 10.83 19.63 9.94
CA GLY A 423 11.59 18.39 9.97
C GLY A 423 10.80 17.17 10.38
N ASN A 424 9.48 17.30 10.65
CA ASN A 424 8.63 16.14 10.88
C ASN A 424 8.46 15.36 9.59
N VAL A 425 8.45 14.02 9.69
CA VAL A 425 8.22 13.13 8.55
C VAL A 425 7.32 11.97 8.92
N VAL A 426 6.43 11.61 7.98
CA VAL A 426 5.54 10.45 8.07
C VAL A 426 5.82 9.50 6.92
N ALA A 427 5.94 8.21 7.24
CA ALA A 427 5.84 7.09 6.32
C ALA A 427 4.57 6.31 6.66
N TYR A 428 3.59 6.27 5.78
CA TYR A 428 2.30 5.63 6.04
C TYR A 428 1.93 4.64 4.93
N THR A 429 1.84 3.37 5.30
CA THR A 429 1.38 2.30 4.41
C THR A 429 0.00 1.87 4.84
N LEU A 430 -0.97 1.88 3.92
CA LEU A 430 -2.37 1.58 4.18
C LEU A 430 -2.95 0.68 3.08
N THR A 431 -3.94 -0.15 3.46
CA THR A 431 -4.43 -1.22 2.60
C THR A 431 -5.90 -1.54 2.84
N ILE A 432 -6.49 -2.27 1.89
CA ILE A 432 -7.69 -3.10 2.05
C ILE A 432 -7.39 -4.55 1.66
N GLU A 433 -6.13 -4.93 1.63
CA GLU A 433 -5.47 -6.20 1.27
C GLU A 433 -5.44 -6.42 -0.25
N SER A 434 -6.27 -7.25 -0.83
CA SER A 434 -6.32 -7.50 -2.28
C SER A 434 -6.84 -6.28 -3.04
N THR A 435 -6.50 -6.17 -4.33
CA THR A 435 -7.07 -5.12 -5.19
C THR A 435 -8.60 -5.19 -5.18
N GLY A 436 -9.24 -4.18 -4.61
CA GLY A 436 -10.70 -4.13 -4.42
C GLY A 436 -11.22 -4.84 -3.17
N GLY A 437 -10.36 -5.18 -2.23
CA GLY A 437 -10.71 -5.75 -0.93
C GLY A 437 -11.57 -7.00 -1.05
N SER A 438 -12.59 -7.14 -0.23
CA SER A 438 -13.61 -8.20 -0.31
C SER A 438 -14.49 -8.11 -1.55
N GLY A 439 -14.43 -7.02 -2.31
CA GLY A 439 -15.35 -6.72 -3.41
C GLY A 439 -16.67 -6.09 -2.95
N ILE A 440 -16.89 -5.91 -1.65
CA ILE A 440 -18.12 -5.41 -1.07
C ILE A 440 -18.01 -3.91 -0.80
N VAL A 441 -18.79 -3.10 -1.51
CA VAL A 441 -19.03 -1.70 -1.16
C VAL A 441 -20.17 -1.64 -0.15
N VAL A 442 -19.98 -0.93 0.97
CA VAL A 442 -21.08 -0.66 1.91
C VAL A 442 -22.15 0.15 1.18
N PRO A 443 -23.41 -0.37 1.11
CA PRO A 443 -24.49 0.29 0.38
C PRO A 443 -24.67 1.76 0.79
N ASP A 444 -24.79 2.65 -0.20
CA ASP A 444 -24.98 4.10 -0.03
C ASP A 444 -23.84 4.82 0.72
N ARG A 445 -22.66 4.17 0.90
CA ARG A 445 -21.51 4.74 1.61
C ARG A 445 -20.26 4.92 0.77
N GLY A 446 -20.16 4.23 -0.36
CA GLY A 446 -19.17 4.49 -1.40
C GLY A 446 -17.74 4.04 -1.08
N PHE A 447 -17.51 3.20 -0.06
CA PHE A 447 -16.20 2.62 0.24
C PHE A 447 -16.24 1.09 0.23
N LEU A 448 -15.13 0.50 -0.21
CA LEU A 448 -14.90 -0.94 -0.19
C LEU A 448 -14.49 -1.40 1.21
N LEU A 449 -14.96 -2.58 1.60
CA LEU A 449 -14.48 -3.32 2.76
C LEU A 449 -13.24 -4.14 2.41
N ASN A 450 -12.32 -4.24 3.35
CA ASN A 450 -11.13 -5.04 3.25
C ASN A 450 -11.42 -6.54 3.16
N ASN A 451 -10.40 -7.32 2.78
CA ASN A 451 -10.37 -8.77 2.94
C ASN A 451 -9.16 -9.21 3.78
N GLU A 452 -8.79 -8.39 4.75
CA GLU A 452 -7.53 -8.48 5.47
C GLU A 452 -7.34 -9.80 6.23
N LEU A 453 -8.44 -10.45 6.64
CA LEU A 453 -8.37 -11.71 7.39
C LEU A 453 -7.85 -12.87 6.54
N THR A 454 -7.75 -12.70 5.21
CA THR A 454 -7.09 -13.69 4.33
C THR A 454 -5.56 -13.67 4.42
N ASP A 455 -4.98 -12.69 5.12
CA ASP A 455 -3.56 -12.67 5.48
C ASP A 455 -3.23 -13.65 6.62
N PHE A 456 -4.22 -14.21 7.31
CA PHE A 456 -3.99 -15.37 8.18
C PHE A 456 -3.63 -16.61 7.37
N ASN A 457 -2.80 -17.47 7.93
CA ASN A 457 -2.61 -18.82 7.40
C ASN A 457 -3.89 -19.63 7.62
N PHE A 458 -4.48 -20.20 6.56
CA PHE A 458 -5.74 -20.94 6.67
C PHE A 458 -5.58 -22.28 7.39
N THR A 459 -4.36 -22.80 7.43
CA THR A 459 -3.95 -23.99 8.15
C THR A 459 -2.52 -23.81 8.68
N ASP A 460 -2.12 -24.61 9.66
CA ASP A 460 -0.76 -24.59 10.17
C ASP A 460 0.26 -24.91 9.06
N THR A 461 1.10 -23.94 8.75
CA THR A 461 2.18 -24.03 7.76
C THR A 461 3.53 -24.30 8.39
N GLN A 462 3.64 -24.27 9.74
CA GLN A 462 4.90 -24.34 10.48
C GLN A 462 5.11 -25.68 11.20
N GLY A 463 4.15 -26.61 11.06
CA GLY A 463 4.23 -27.93 11.72
C GLY A 463 4.01 -27.87 13.22
N GLY A 464 3.19 -26.95 13.67
CA GLY A 464 2.83 -26.63 15.04
C GLY A 464 3.28 -25.22 15.46
N ASN A 465 2.43 -24.58 16.26
CA ASN A 465 2.66 -23.22 16.75
C ASN A 465 2.89 -22.18 15.61
N ASP A 466 2.08 -22.24 14.58
CA ASP A 466 2.09 -21.23 13.52
C ASP A 466 1.61 -19.87 14.11
N PRO A 467 2.47 -18.82 14.10
CA PRO A 467 2.13 -17.55 14.73
C PRO A 467 1.02 -16.78 14.03
N ASN A 468 0.68 -17.15 12.79
CA ASN A 468 -0.27 -16.42 11.95
C ASN A 468 -1.59 -17.19 11.71
N LEU A 469 -2.00 -18.10 12.58
CA LEU A 469 -3.33 -18.70 12.53
C LEU A 469 -4.39 -17.73 13.06
N PRO A 470 -5.65 -17.79 12.56
CA PRO A 470 -6.75 -16.96 13.04
C PRO A 470 -7.03 -17.17 14.53
N ALA A 471 -7.44 -16.10 15.21
CA ALA A 471 -7.95 -16.17 16.60
C ALA A 471 -8.87 -14.98 16.88
N PRO A 472 -9.75 -15.06 17.90
CA PRO A 472 -10.60 -13.94 18.32
C PRO A 472 -9.81 -12.67 18.60
N GLY A 473 -10.17 -11.55 17.97
CA GLY A 473 -9.55 -10.24 18.19
C GLY A 473 -8.12 -10.08 17.66
N LYS A 474 -7.54 -11.13 17.07
CA LYS A 474 -6.16 -11.13 16.55
C LYS A 474 -6.04 -10.33 15.26
N ARG A 475 -4.90 -9.66 15.09
CA ARG A 475 -4.50 -9.00 13.85
C ARG A 475 -3.73 -9.98 12.96
N PRO A 476 -4.05 -10.11 11.67
CA PRO A 476 -3.23 -10.91 10.77
C PRO A 476 -1.86 -10.27 10.57
N ARG A 477 -0.82 -11.09 10.43
CA ARG A 477 0.52 -10.62 10.09
C ARG A 477 0.49 -9.80 8.81
N SER A 478 1.30 -8.75 8.74
CA SER A 478 1.41 -7.87 7.59
C SER A 478 2.85 -7.74 7.11
N SER A 479 3.04 -7.52 5.81
CA SER A 479 4.34 -7.19 5.20
C SER A 479 4.54 -5.69 4.96
N MET A 480 3.61 -4.82 5.35
CA MET A 480 3.76 -3.38 5.21
C MET A 480 4.98 -2.88 5.98
N SER A 481 5.88 -2.14 5.30
CA SER A 481 7.19 -1.75 5.83
C SER A 481 7.43 -0.24 5.70
N PRO A 482 6.57 0.61 6.28
CA PRO A 482 6.91 2.03 6.36
C PRO A 482 8.19 2.20 7.17
N THR A 483 9.19 2.89 6.60
CA THR A 483 10.54 2.95 7.17
C THR A 483 11.04 4.40 7.21
N ILE A 484 11.66 4.78 8.33
CA ILE A 484 12.36 6.06 8.52
C ILE A 484 13.82 5.77 8.90
N VAL A 485 14.74 6.44 8.25
CA VAL A 485 16.20 6.36 8.51
C VAL A 485 16.65 7.69 9.07
N LEU A 486 17.38 7.64 10.19
CA LEU A 486 17.99 8.81 10.81
C LEU A 486 19.52 8.77 10.69
N GLU A 487 20.13 9.93 10.54
CA GLU A 487 21.57 10.14 10.64
C GLU A 487 21.86 11.09 11.81
N GLY A 488 22.53 10.59 12.85
CA GLY A 488 22.83 11.40 14.03
C GLY A 488 21.59 11.93 14.77
N GLY A 489 20.46 11.24 14.66
CA GLY A 489 19.18 11.62 15.27
C GLY A 489 18.28 12.53 14.42
N GLU A 490 18.72 12.93 13.22
CA GLU A 490 17.95 13.75 12.27
C GLU A 490 17.47 12.88 11.09
N PRO A 491 16.31 13.16 10.49
CA PRO A 491 15.81 12.35 9.39
C PRO A 491 16.68 12.49 8.13
N LEU A 492 17.10 11.36 7.60
CA LEU A 492 17.79 11.24 6.32
C LEU A 492 16.83 10.83 5.21
N LEU A 493 16.01 9.80 5.45
CA LEU A 493 15.17 9.17 4.44
C LEU A 493 13.92 8.59 5.08
N ALA A 494 12.78 8.77 4.42
CA ALA A 494 11.58 8.01 4.69
C ALA A 494 11.11 7.33 3.40
N VAL A 495 10.75 6.04 3.46
CA VAL A 495 10.41 5.24 2.29
C VAL A 495 9.42 4.13 2.63
N GLY A 496 8.64 3.72 1.64
CA GLY A 496 7.79 2.54 1.69
C GLY A 496 7.22 2.20 0.32
N SER A 497 6.48 1.11 0.25
CA SER A 497 5.93 0.60 -1.01
C SER A 497 4.66 -0.20 -0.77
N PRO A 498 3.73 -0.28 -1.74
CA PRO A 498 2.77 -1.36 -1.85
C PRO A 498 3.40 -2.65 -2.40
N GLY A 499 2.66 -3.77 -2.36
CA GLY A 499 3.05 -5.00 -3.05
C GLY A 499 2.90 -6.31 -2.27
N GLY A 500 2.08 -6.38 -1.21
CA GLY A 500 1.97 -7.57 -0.36
C GLY A 500 3.34 -7.96 0.21
N SER A 501 3.67 -9.24 0.25
CA SER A 501 4.96 -9.70 0.80
C SER A 501 6.21 -9.21 0.02
N THR A 502 6.06 -8.65 -1.19
CA THR A 502 7.17 -8.01 -1.92
C THR A 502 7.55 -6.63 -1.36
N ILE A 503 6.72 -6.04 -0.50
CA ILE A 503 6.99 -4.73 0.14
C ILE A 503 8.32 -4.75 0.89
N ILE A 504 8.53 -5.79 1.70
CA ILE A 504 9.75 -5.98 2.52
C ILE A 504 11.01 -5.90 1.65
N THR A 505 11.05 -6.71 0.59
CA THR A 505 12.20 -6.76 -0.32
C THR A 505 12.34 -5.51 -1.18
N THR A 506 11.23 -4.82 -1.49
CA THR A 506 11.27 -3.52 -2.19
C THR A 506 11.92 -2.46 -1.34
N VAL A 507 11.52 -2.33 -0.07
CA VAL A 507 12.12 -1.35 0.87
C VAL A 507 13.59 -1.70 1.10
N LEU A 508 13.90 -2.97 1.39
CA LEU A 508 15.27 -3.42 1.61
C LEU A 508 16.18 -3.12 0.39
N GLN A 509 15.71 -3.39 -0.84
CA GLN A 509 16.50 -3.11 -2.04
C GLN A 509 16.71 -1.61 -2.27
N ILE A 510 15.71 -0.77 -2.00
CA ILE A 510 15.84 0.69 -2.11
C ILE A 510 16.87 1.19 -1.08
N LEU A 511 16.81 0.73 0.17
CA LEU A 511 17.78 1.09 1.20
C LEU A 511 19.20 0.67 0.78
N MET A 512 19.41 -0.57 0.36
CA MET A 512 20.71 -1.05 -0.13
C MET A 512 21.20 -0.22 -1.33
N ASN A 513 20.36 0.02 -2.31
CA ASN A 513 20.72 0.82 -3.49
C ASN A 513 21.16 2.24 -3.10
N ARG A 514 20.45 2.85 -2.15
CA ARG A 514 20.75 4.23 -1.72
C ARG A 514 21.95 4.28 -0.77
N LEU A 515 22.01 3.40 0.22
CA LEU A 515 22.97 3.49 1.34
C LEU A 515 24.30 2.80 1.04
N ASP A 516 24.29 1.68 0.29
CA ASP A 516 25.51 0.92 -0.04
C ASP A 516 26.00 1.18 -1.46
N LEU A 517 25.10 1.19 -2.46
CA LEU A 517 25.48 1.30 -3.86
C LEU A 517 25.56 2.76 -4.36
N GLY A 518 25.24 3.73 -3.49
CA GLY A 518 25.41 5.17 -3.74
C GLY A 518 24.49 5.73 -4.82
N MET A 519 23.37 5.07 -5.11
CA MET A 519 22.37 5.61 -6.03
C MET A 519 21.67 6.80 -5.40
N GLU A 520 21.31 7.79 -6.20
CA GLU A 520 20.36 8.84 -5.78
C GLU A 520 18.98 8.21 -5.56
N LEU A 521 18.17 8.76 -4.63
CA LEU A 521 16.87 8.17 -4.29
C LEU A 521 15.95 7.94 -5.51
N PRO A 522 15.84 8.88 -6.50
CA PRO A 522 15.05 8.64 -7.70
C PRO A 522 15.51 7.41 -8.49
N ASP A 523 16.81 7.20 -8.61
CA ASP A 523 17.40 6.06 -9.32
C ASP A 523 17.22 4.76 -8.51
N ALA A 524 17.35 4.80 -7.19
CA ALA A 524 17.12 3.67 -6.31
C ALA A 524 15.65 3.18 -6.35
N VAL A 525 14.70 4.11 -6.44
CA VAL A 525 13.26 3.82 -6.61
C VAL A 525 12.97 3.28 -8.01
N ALA A 526 13.61 3.81 -9.05
CA ALA A 526 13.39 3.42 -10.45
C ALA A 526 14.07 2.09 -10.82
N ALA A 527 15.11 1.68 -10.11
CA ALA A 527 15.92 0.50 -10.41
C ALA A 527 15.07 -0.77 -10.58
N PRO A 528 15.43 -1.69 -11.51
CA PRO A 528 14.77 -2.98 -11.63
C PRO A 528 14.84 -3.77 -10.33
N ARG A 529 13.72 -4.38 -9.94
CA ARG A 529 13.58 -5.07 -8.65
C ARG A 529 13.58 -6.57 -8.79
N ALA A 530 14.04 -7.22 -7.72
CA ALA A 530 13.86 -8.65 -7.51
C ALA A 530 13.40 -8.92 -6.08
N THR A 531 12.71 -10.03 -5.88
CA THR A 531 12.23 -10.44 -4.55
C THR A 531 12.53 -11.92 -4.31
N GLN A 532 13.14 -12.21 -3.17
CA GLN A 532 13.35 -13.56 -2.66
C GLN A 532 12.70 -13.66 -1.28
N ARG A 533 11.60 -14.41 -1.21
CA ARG A 533 10.75 -14.57 -0.02
C ARG A 533 10.80 -15.99 0.53
N ASN A 534 12.00 -16.58 0.50
CA ASN A 534 12.26 -17.99 0.82
C ASN A 534 11.48 -18.95 -0.11
N THR A 535 11.31 -18.56 -1.37
CA THR A 535 10.67 -19.36 -2.42
C THR A 535 11.72 -20.05 -3.29
N ALA A 536 11.34 -21.12 -3.99
CA ALA A 536 12.26 -21.88 -4.86
C ALA A 536 12.93 -21.02 -5.95
N SER A 537 12.30 -19.93 -6.38
CA SER A 537 12.83 -19.00 -7.38
C SER A 537 12.71 -17.55 -6.96
N VAL A 538 13.68 -16.74 -7.34
CA VAL A 538 13.64 -15.28 -7.27
C VAL A 538 12.66 -14.76 -8.31
N GLN A 539 11.68 -13.98 -7.91
CA GLN A 539 10.87 -13.23 -8.87
C GLN A 539 11.60 -11.93 -9.19
N ALA A 540 11.80 -11.62 -10.48
CA ALA A 540 12.54 -10.43 -10.87
C ALA A 540 11.92 -9.74 -12.08
N GLU A 541 12.05 -8.42 -12.11
CA GLU A 541 11.58 -7.57 -13.20
C GLU A 541 12.47 -7.67 -14.45
N PRO A 542 11.95 -7.27 -15.62
CA PRO A 542 12.78 -7.03 -16.79
C PRO A 542 13.88 -6.01 -16.48
N GLY A 543 15.11 -6.29 -16.91
CA GLY A 543 16.27 -5.42 -16.65
C GLY A 543 17.07 -5.76 -15.40
N PHE A 544 16.55 -6.55 -14.47
CA PHE A 544 17.33 -7.05 -13.33
C PHE A 544 18.48 -7.95 -13.81
N PRO A 545 19.73 -7.84 -13.27
CA PRO A 545 20.91 -8.56 -13.76
C PRO A 545 20.92 -10.04 -13.35
N ARG A 546 20.12 -10.85 -14.05
CA ARG A 546 19.90 -12.27 -13.72
C ARG A 546 21.03 -13.20 -14.12
N ALA A 547 21.79 -12.88 -15.18
CA ALA A 547 22.73 -13.83 -15.80
C ALA A 547 23.88 -14.20 -14.87
N GLU A 548 24.48 -13.21 -14.24
CA GLU A 548 25.58 -13.37 -13.29
C GLU A 548 25.12 -14.08 -12.02
N LEU A 549 23.93 -13.74 -11.53
CA LEU A 549 23.32 -14.34 -10.34
C LEU A 549 22.88 -15.79 -10.60
N ALA A 550 22.40 -16.10 -11.81
CA ALA A 550 22.10 -17.48 -12.19
C ALA A 550 23.36 -18.37 -12.24
N ALA A 551 24.52 -17.78 -12.57
CA ALA A 551 25.81 -18.50 -12.51
C ALA A 551 26.21 -18.87 -11.07
N LEU A 552 25.71 -18.16 -10.07
CA LEU A 552 25.86 -18.48 -8.64
C LEU A 552 24.81 -19.50 -8.15
N GLY A 553 23.83 -19.88 -8.99
CA GLY A 553 22.83 -20.89 -8.67
C GLY A 553 21.44 -20.34 -8.34
N HIS A 554 21.20 -19.01 -8.41
CA HIS A 554 19.87 -18.48 -8.26
C HIS A 554 18.95 -18.89 -9.41
N LEU A 555 17.75 -19.34 -9.08
CA LEU A 555 16.70 -19.64 -10.05
C LEU A 555 15.78 -18.44 -10.18
N PHE A 556 15.41 -18.05 -11.42
CA PHE A 556 14.59 -16.86 -11.66
C PHE A 556 13.24 -17.20 -12.29
N ALA A 557 12.20 -16.52 -11.80
CA ALA A 557 10.90 -16.39 -12.42
C ALA A 557 10.68 -14.93 -12.85
N ASN A 558 9.85 -14.72 -13.88
CA ASN A 558 9.54 -13.38 -14.34
C ASN A 558 8.42 -12.77 -13.49
N ASN A 559 8.61 -11.53 -13.04
CA ASN A 559 7.57 -10.69 -12.49
C ASN A 559 7.61 -9.36 -13.29
N PRO A 560 6.51 -8.94 -13.92
CA PRO A 560 6.51 -7.74 -14.75
C PRO A 560 6.69 -6.45 -13.94
N GLU A 561 6.24 -6.45 -12.67
CA GLU A 561 6.20 -5.25 -11.83
C GLU A 561 6.20 -5.61 -10.34
N ILE A 562 7.10 -5.00 -9.56
CA ILE A 562 7.24 -5.23 -8.11
C ILE A 562 7.13 -3.90 -7.38
N GLY A 563 6.04 -3.72 -6.62
CA GLY A 563 5.79 -2.55 -5.80
C GLY A 563 5.51 -1.27 -6.60
N ALA A 564 5.40 -0.15 -5.89
CA ALA A 564 5.31 1.23 -6.43
C ALA A 564 5.72 2.20 -5.30
N ALA A 565 7.02 2.34 -5.07
CA ALA A 565 7.55 3.00 -3.89
C ALA A 565 7.39 4.52 -3.93
N THR A 566 7.26 5.12 -2.75
CA THR A 566 7.41 6.56 -2.55
C THR A 566 8.35 6.84 -1.39
N GLY A 567 9.02 7.98 -1.41
CA GLY A 567 9.91 8.38 -0.32
C GLY A 567 10.22 9.87 -0.34
N ILE A 568 10.80 10.33 0.76
CA ILE A 568 11.33 11.68 0.89
C ILE A 568 12.73 11.59 1.48
N GLU A 569 13.69 12.25 0.85
CA GLU A 569 15.06 12.38 1.32
C GLU A 569 15.33 13.80 1.79
N PHE A 570 16.02 13.92 2.92
CA PHE A 570 16.49 15.17 3.50
C PHE A 570 17.92 15.39 3.02
N LEU A 571 18.10 16.36 2.12
CA LEU A 571 19.40 16.63 1.49
C LEU A 571 20.29 17.50 2.38
N ASP A 572 21.62 17.33 2.27
CA ASP A 572 22.63 18.18 2.96
C ASP A 572 22.45 19.68 2.74
N SER A 573 21.80 20.05 1.63
CA SER A 573 21.46 21.44 1.30
C SER A 573 20.35 22.03 2.17
N GLY A 574 19.70 21.23 3.02
CA GLY A 574 18.49 21.58 3.76
C GLY A 574 17.23 21.60 2.92
N LEU A 575 17.26 21.01 1.71
CA LEU A 575 16.11 20.79 0.86
C LEU A 575 15.55 19.38 1.06
N LEU A 576 14.26 19.22 0.78
CA LEU A 576 13.57 17.95 0.69
C LEU A 576 13.52 17.48 -0.76
N GLN A 577 13.83 16.22 -1.03
CA GLN A 577 13.59 15.57 -2.30
C GLN A 577 12.46 14.56 -2.14
N ALA A 578 11.29 14.89 -2.66
CA ALA A 578 10.16 13.96 -2.74
C ALA A 578 10.28 13.11 -4.00
N VAL A 579 10.11 11.79 -3.86
CA VAL A 579 10.23 10.82 -4.94
C VAL A 579 9.04 9.89 -4.92
N ALA A 580 8.43 9.68 -6.06
CA ALA A 580 7.38 8.68 -6.30
C ALA A 580 7.80 7.75 -7.44
N GLU A 581 7.18 6.61 -7.51
CA GLU A 581 7.40 5.61 -8.56
C GLU A 581 7.25 6.23 -9.96
N PRO A 582 8.25 6.12 -10.86
CA PRO A 582 8.16 6.75 -12.18
C PRO A 582 7.30 5.97 -13.19
N GLN A 583 7.16 4.65 -13.06
CA GLN A 583 6.56 3.79 -14.09
C GLN A 583 5.53 2.79 -13.55
N ARG A 584 5.85 2.07 -12.46
CA ARG A 584 5.00 1.00 -11.91
C ARG A 584 3.66 1.57 -11.44
N ARG A 585 2.60 0.82 -11.66
CA ARG A 585 1.21 1.25 -11.38
C ARG A 585 0.83 2.59 -12.04
N GLY A 586 1.33 2.83 -13.26
CA GLY A 586 1.04 4.07 -14.00
C GLY A 586 1.75 5.31 -13.47
N GLY A 587 2.79 5.12 -12.64
CA GLY A 587 3.57 6.18 -12.02
C GLY A 587 2.87 6.82 -10.82
N GLY A 588 3.67 7.44 -9.96
CA GLY A 588 3.24 8.22 -8.80
C GLY A 588 3.45 9.72 -9.00
N SER A 589 3.17 10.48 -7.96
CA SER A 589 3.30 11.94 -7.94
C SER A 589 4.00 12.40 -6.70
N ALA A 590 5.02 13.23 -6.88
CA ALA A 590 5.76 13.92 -5.82
C ALA A 590 5.57 15.43 -5.97
N GLY A 591 5.63 16.14 -4.85
CA GLY A 591 5.54 17.59 -4.86
C GLY A 591 6.14 18.21 -3.60
N VAL A 592 6.53 19.46 -3.73
CA VAL A 592 7.09 20.25 -2.63
C VAL A 592 6.39 21.59 -2.52
N VAL A 593 6.34 22.12 -1.32
CA VAL A 593 5.92 23.50 -1.07
C VAL A 593 7.13 24.42 -1.28
N ILE A 594 7.00 25.39 -2.18
CA ILE A 594 7.99 26.43 -2.35
C ILE A 594 7.54 27.60 -1.45
N PRO A 595 8.34 27.99 -0.44
CA PRO A 595 8.02 29.16 0.38
C PRO A 595 7.93 30.41 -0.48
N SER A 596 6.89 31.24 -0.25
CA SER A 596 6.63 32.48 -0.99
C SER A 596 7.58 33.61 -0.56
#